data_488e766b1e2b0e7186d8a45db17a4058
#
_entry.id   488e766b1e2b0e7186d8a45db17a4058
#
_cell.length_a   1.000
_cell.length_b   1.000
_cell.length_c   1.000
_cell.angle_alpha   90.00
_cell.angle_beta   90.00
_cell.angle_gamma   90.00
#
_symmetry.space_group_name_H-M   'P 1'
#
loop_
_entity.id
_entity.type
_entity.pdbx_description
1 polymer ?
#
loop_
_entity_poly.entity_id
_entity_poly.type
_entity_poly.pdbx_seq_one_letter_code
_entity_poly.pdbx_strand_id
1 'polypeptide(L)'
;MAAGYRKVTDLPELIPVFPLDGALLLPGCQLPLQIFEPRYLNMVDDAMSGHRIIGMIQTTGGGDRTRPSLAEVGCVGRVTAYAETGDGRYLITLTGVCRFVAGDELDINTPYRQVRPDYGRFASDPDDERAQLQ
;
A
#
# COMPACT_ATOMS: atom_id res chain seq x y z
N MET A 1 -19.65 -6.62 -2.38
CA MET A 1 -19.41 -6.34 -2.90
C MET A 1 -18.44 -5.91 -3.20
N ALA A 2 -18.26 -6.10 -3.50
CA ALA A 2 -17.25 -5.83 -3.72
C ALA A 2 -16.85 -4.82 -4.02
N ALA A 3 -17.32 -4.33 -3.54
CA ALA A 3 -17.07 -3.16 -3.84
C ALA A 3 -15.71 -2.84 -3.92
N GLY A 4 -15.22 -2.55 -4.81
CA GLY A 4 -13.93 -1.99 -4.93
C GLY A 4 -13.93 -0.55 -4.54
N TYR A 5 -12.76 0.01 -4.43
CA TYR A 5 -12.57 1.43 -4.22
C TYR A 5 -12.67 2.09 -5.59
N ARG A 6 -13.85 2.60 -5.92
CA ARG A 6 -14.11 3.15 -7.25
C ARG A 6 -13.85 4.63 -7.35
N LYS A 7 -13.83 5.31 -6.21
CA LYS A 7 -13.61 6.75 -6.16
C LYS A 7 -12.55 7.05 -5.14
N VAL A 8 -11.81 8.11 -5.37
CA VAL A 8 -10.77 8.52 -4.44
C VAL A 8 -11.36 8.84 -3.06
N THR A 9 -12.61 9.26 -3.01
CA THR A 9 -13.29 9.54 -1.75
C THR A 9 -13.57 8.29 -0.92
N ASP A 10 -13.50 7.11 -1.53
CA ASP A 10 -13.66 5.84 -0.82
C ASP A 10 -12.37 5.38 -0.16
N LEU A 11 -11.25 6.02 -0.47
CA LEU A 11 -9.94 5.62 0.06
C LEU A 11 -9.67 6.29 1.40
N PRO A 12 -8.93 5.61 2.28
CA PRO A 12 -8.65 6.17 3.61
C PRO A 12 -7.72 7.38 3.52
N GLU A 13 -7.86 8.28 4.50
CA GLU A 13 -7.04 9.49 4.62
C GLU A 13 -5.69 9.23 5.27
N LEU A 14 -5.50 8.04 5.82
CA LEU A 14 -4.27 7.62 6.46
C LEU A 14 -4.02 6.19 6.06
N ILE A 15 -2.83 5.90 5.56
CA ILE A 15 -2.50 4.56 5.08
C ILE A 15 -1.17 4.08 5.65
N PRO A 16 -1.06 2.78 5.93
CA PRO A 16 0.26 2.19 6.17
C PRO A 16 1.03 2.14 4.86
N VAL A 17 2.33 2.32 4.93
CA VAL A 17 3.18 2.22 3.74
C VAL A 17 4.20 1.11 3.91
N PHE A 18 4.45 0.41 2.83
CA PHE A 18 5.45 -0.62 2.74
C PHE A 18 6.55 -0.14 1.79
N PRO A 19 7.65 0.39 2.35
CA PRO A 19 8.77 0.82 1.51
C PRO A 19 9.49 -0.42 0.98
N LEU A 20 9.45 -0.64 -0.31
CA LEU A 20 10.06 -1.82 -0.91
C LEU A 20 10.60 -1.46 -2.29
N ASP A 21 11.93 -1.42 -2.39
CA ASP A 21 12.57 -1.12 -3.66
C ASP A 21 12.47 -2.32 -4.59
N GLY A 22 12.38 -2.05 -5.87
CA GLY A 22 12.33 -3.09 -6.87
C GLY A 22 10.95 -3.69 -7.09
N ALA A 23 9.96 -3.35 -6.27
CA ALA A 23 8.59 -3.78 -6.46
C ALA A 23 7.76 -2.60 -6.97
N LEU A 24 6.98 -2.82 -8.00
CA LEU A 24 6.18 -1.76 -8.61
C LEU A 24 4.72 -2.21 -8.66
N LEU A 25 3.85 -1.36 -8.13
CA LEU A 25 2.41 -1.56 -8.17
C LEU A 25 1.79 -0.43 -8.98
N LEU A 26 0.93 -0.78 -9.92
CA LEU A 26 0.18 0.19 -10.72
C LEU A 26 -1.31 -0.10 -10.61
N PRO A 27 -2.16 0.92 -10.83
CA PRO A 27 -3.61 0.71 -10.80
C PRO A 27 -4.03 -0.44 -11.73
N GLY A 28 -4.87 -1.32 -11.23
CA GLY A 28 -5.35 -2.48 -11.97
C GLY A 28 -4.41 -3.67 -12.02
N CYS A 29 -3.16 -3.50 -11.61
CA CYS A 29 -2.17 -4.58 -11.63
C CYS A 29 -2.12 -5.30 -10.31
N GLN A 30 -1.63 -6.52 -10.31
CA GLN A 30 -1.48 -7.33 -9.10
C GLN A 30 -0.01 -7.47 -8.74
N LEU A 31 0.27 -7.50 -7.45
CA LEU A 31 1.61 -7.69 -6.91
C LEU A 31 1.55 -8.72 -5.80
N PRO A 32 2.05 -9.94 -6.03
CA PRO A 32 2.15 -10.91 -4.96
C PRO A 32 3.36 -10.61 -4.08
N LEU A 33 3.20 -10.77 -2.78
CA LEU A 33 4.24 -10.48 -1.80
C LEU A 33 4.28 -11.59 -0.76
N GLN A 34 5.50 -11.89 -0.30
CA GLN A 34 5.71 -12.73 0.87
C GLN A 34 6.16 -11.84 2.02
N ILE A 35 5.41 -11.86 3.09
CA ILE A 35 5.65 -10.99 4.25
C ILE A 35 6.21 -11.85 5.37
N PHE A 36 7.36 -11.46 5.92
CA PHE A 36 8.00 -12.22 6.99
C PHE A 36 8.56 -11.36 8.11
N GLU A 37 8.85 -10.08 7.87
CA GLU A 37 9.35 -9.21 8.93
C GLU A 37 8.24 -8.89 9.92
N PRO A 38 8.49 -8.98 11.24
CA PRO A 38 7.44 -8.79 12.25
C PRO A 38 6.67 -7.47 12.11
N ARG A 39 7.36 -6.36 11.79
CA ARG A 39 6.68 -5.07 11.63
C ARG A 39 5.67 -5.10 10.49
N TYR A 40 5.96 -5.85 9.43
CA TYR A 40 5.06 -5.92 8.28
C TYR A 40 3.99 -6.99 8.45
N LEU A 41 4.26 -8.04 9.24
CA LEU A 41 3.18 -8.94 9.66
C LEU A 41 2.14 -8.17 10.47
N ASN A 42 2.59 -7.29 11.36
CA ASN A 42 1.68 -6.43 12.12
C ASN A 42 0.90 -5.49 11.20
N MET A 43 1.57 -4.90 10.21
CA MET A 43 0.92 -4.04 9.22
C MET A 43 -0.21 -4.77 8.49
N VAL A 44 0.05 -6.00 8.05
CA VAL A 44 -0.96 -6.79 7.35
C VAL A 44 -2.12 -7.14 8.28
N ASP A 45 -1.82 -7.52 9.53
CA ASP A 45 -2.87 -7.80 10.51
C ASP A 45 -3.80 -6.61 10.68
N ASP A 46 -3.22 -5.41 10.84
CA ASP A 46 -4.00 -4.19 11.01
C ASP A 46 -4.79 -3.86 9.74
N ALA A 47 -4.18 -4.01 8.57
CA ALA A 47 -4.86 -3.76 7.31
C ALA A 47 -6.05 -4.70 7.12
N MET A 48 -5.87 -5.97 7.43
CA MET A 48 -6.95 -6.96 7.29
C MET A 48 -8.11 -6.68 8.24
N SER A 49 -7.84 -6.06 9.39
CA SER A 49 -8.87 -5.67 10.34
C SER A 49 -9.54 -4.35 9.98
N GLY A 50 -8.99 -3.62 9.02
CA GLY A 50 -9.48 -2.30 8.64
C GLY A 50 -9.84 -2.23 7.16
N HIS A 51 -9.21 -1.29 6.47
CA HIS A 51 -9.55 -0.98 5.08
C HIS A 51 -8.97 -1.95 4.06
N ARG A 52 -8.04 -2.81 4.47
CA ARG A 52 -7.30 -3.72 3.59
C ARG A 52 -6.47 -2.98 2.54
N ILE A 53 -6.03 -1.79 2.88
CA ILE A 53 -5.26 -0.91 2.00
C ILE A 53 -3.83 -0.81 2.53
N ILE A 54 -2.87 -0.99 1.63
CA ILE A 54 -1.44 -0.81 1.91
C ILE A 54 -0.87 0.03 0.77
N GLY A 55 -0.08 1.05 1.12
CA GLY A 55 0.61 1.86 0.12
C GLY A 55 1.97 1.28 -0.19
N MET A 56 2.19 0.89 -1.43
CA MET A 56 3.50 0.49 -1.91
C MET A 56 4.26 1.73 -2.36
N ILE A 57 5.49 1.89 -1.87
CA ILE A 57 6.29 3.06 -2.21
C ILE A 57 7.76 2.64 -2.23
N GLN A 58 8.54 3.26 -3.10
CA GLN A 58 9.97 3.02 -3.13
C GLN A 58 10.69 4.02 -2.25
N THR A 59 11.93 3.72 -1.90
CA THR A 59 12.78 4.66 -1.18
C THR A 59 13.67 5.40 -2.16
N THR A 60 14.16 6.56 -1.72
CA THR A 60 15.21 7.27 -2.44
C THR A 60 16.55 6.93 -1.79
N GLY A 61 17.62 7.51 -2.27
CA GLY A 61 18.93 7.34 -1.64
C GLY A 61 19.12 8.14 -0.36
N GLY A 62 18.13 8.93 0.07
CA GLY A 62 18.25 9.78 1.24
C GLY A 62 17.76 9.12 2.52
N GLY A 63 17.85 9.87 3.62
CA GLY A 63 17.46 9.39 4.92
C GLY A 63 18.51 8.47 5.54
N ASP A 64 18.21 7.92 6.71
CA ASP A 64 19.12 6.97 7.35
C ASP A 64 18.65 5.53 7.10
N ARG A 65 19.43 4.56 7.60
CA ARG A 65 19.14 3.14 7.36
C ARG A 65 17.84 2.68 7.97
N THR A 66 17.47 3.25 9.10
CA THR A 66 16.28 2.82 9.82
C THR A 66 15.04 3.54 9.33
N ARG A 67 15.21 4.69 8.70
CA ARG A 67 14.10 5.48 8.19
C ARG A 67 14.50 6.13 6.86
N PRO A 68 14.61 5.32 5.80
CA PRO A 68 15.00 5.87 4.49
C PRO A 68 13.93 6.84 3.99
N SER A 69 14.37 7.82 3.20
CA SER A 69 13.46 8.76 2.57
C SER A 69 12.59 8.05 1.55
N LEU A 70 11.30 8.36 1.56
CA LEU A 70 10.34 7.77 0.63
C LEU A 70 10.35 8.52 -0.70
N ALA A 71 10.09 7.81 -1.77
CA ALA A 71 9.83 8.44 -3.06
C ALA A 71 8.59 9.32 -2.95
N GLU A 72 8.44 10.24 -3.90
CA GLU A 72 7.31 11.16 -3.88
C GLU A 72 5.98 10.46 -4.15
N VAL A 73 5.98 9.50 -5.07
CA VAL A 73 4.75 8.85 -5.54
C VAL A 73 4.81 7.36 -5.26
N GLY A 74 3.70 6.85 -4.72
CA GLY A 74 3.49 5.42 -4.55
C GLY A 74 2.13 5.03 -5.13
N CYS A 75 1.70 3.80 -4.83
CA CYS A 75 0.40 3.30 -5.26
C CYS A 75 -0.25 2.53 -4.12
N VAL A 76 -1.49 2.89 -3.80
CA VAL A 76 -2.24 2.09 -2.83
C VAL A 76 -2.76 0.84 -3.50
N GLY A 77 -2.66 -0.26 -2.77
CA GLY A 77 -3.22 -1.53 -3.19
C GLY A 77 -4.19 -2.05 -2.16
N ARG A 78 -5.18 -2.79 -2.63
CA ARG A 78 -6.10 -3.51 -1.77
C ARG A 78 -5.62 -4.95 -1.65
N VAL A 79 -5.66 -5.50 -0.45
CA VAL A 79 -5.32 -6.91 -0.24
C VAL A 79 -6.47 -7.75 -0.80
N THR A 80 -6.21 -8.42 -1.92
CA THR A 80 -7.22 -9.23 -2.61
C THR A 80 -7.02 -10.73 -2.41
N ALA A 81 -5.89 -11.14 -1.87
CA ALA A 81 -5.63 -12.52 -1.49
C ALA A 81 -4.74 -12.53 -0.24
N TYR A 82 -5.00 -13.47 0.64
CA TYR A 82 -4.25 -13.61 1.89
C TYR A 82 -4.22 -15.07 2.29
N ALA A 83 -3.03 -15.55 2.64
CA ALA A 83 -2.84 -16.87 3.21
C ALA A 83 -1.70 -16.82 4.21
N GLU A 84 -1.81 -17.59 5.26
CA GLU A 84 -0.76 -17.73 6.25
C GLU A 84 -0.06 -19.07 6.02
N THR A 85 1.27 -19.04 5.98
CA THR A 85 2.06 -20.26 5.83
C THR A 85 2.27 -20.93 7.19
N GLY A 86 2.68 -22.19 7.17
CA GLY A 86 2.88 -22.93 8.42
C GLY A 86 4.04 -22.42 9.29
N ASP A 87 4.92 -21.61 8.72
CA ASP A 87 6.06 -21.03 9.43
C ASP A 87 5.83 -19.56 9.84
N GLY A 88 4.59 -19.10 9.83
CA GLY A 88 4.25 -17.77 10.32
C GLY A 88 4.47 -16.64 9.35
N ARG A 89 4.63 -16.93 8.07
CA ARG A 89 4.71 -15.90 7.02
C ARG A 89 3.35 -15.67 6.41
N TYR A 90 3.19 -14.51 5.78
CA TYR A 90 1.97 -14.20 5.04
C TYR A 90 2.25 -14.12 3.56
N LEU A 91 1.39 -14.73 2.77
CA LEU A 91 1.37 -14.57 1.33
C LEU A 91 0.17 -13.70 0.98
N ILE A 92 0.42 -12.53 0.44
CA ILE A 92 -0.66 -11.62 0.08
C ILE A 92 -0.54 -11.24 -1.39
N THR A 93 -1.65 -10.84 -1.98
CA THR A 93 -1.67 -10.18 -3.28
C THR A 93 -2.30 -8.82 -3.10
N LEU A 94 -1.62 -7.79 -3.59
CA LEU A 94 -2.18 -6.44 -3.66
C LEU A 94 -2.66 -6.19 -5.09
N THR A 95 -3.86 -5.66 -5.21
CA THR A 95 -4.36 -5.15 -6.48
C THR A 95 -4.32 -3.62 -6.42
N GLY A 96 -3.60 -3.01 -7.33
CA GLY A 96 -3.42 -1.57 -7.36
C GLY A 96 -4.74 -0.84 -7.59
N VAL A 97 -4.96 0.24 -6.84
CA VAL A 97 -6.19 1.02 -6.91
C VAL A 97 -5.91 2.42 -7.40
N CYS A 98 -4.97 3.11 -6.77
CA CYS A 98 -4.76 4.53 -7.05
C CYS A 98 -3.35 4.95 -6.67
N ARG A 99 -2.69 5.70 -7.52
CA ARG A 99 -1.42 6.32 -7.16
C ARG A 99 -1.67 7.44 -6.16
N PHE A 100 -0.67 7.76 -5.39
CA PHE A 100 -0.76 8.83 -4.40
C PHE A 100 0.58 9.54 -4.28
N VAL A 101 0.51 10.80 -3.89
CA VAL A 101 1.69 11.55 -3.45
C VAL A 101 1.81 11.34 -1.94
N ALA A 102 2.98 10.92 -1.47
CA ALA A 102 3.21 10.72 -0.04
C ALA A 102 3.23 12.08 0.63
N GLY A 103 2.26 12.32 1.50
CA GLY A 103 2.19 13.52 2.30
C GLY A 103 2.92 13.34 3.63
N ASP A 104 2.40 13.99 4.66
CA ASP A 104 3.02 13.96 5.96
C ASP A 104 3.09 12.54 6.51
N GLU A 105 4.25 12.18 7.01
CA GLU A 105 4.43 10.94 7.73
C GLU A 105 4.08 11.18 9.20
N LEU A 106 3.26 10.30 9.76
CA LEU A 106 2.82 10.46 11.14
C LEU A 106 3.82 9.84 12.11
N ASP A 107 4.01 10.51 13.24
CA ASP A 107 4.80 9.99 14.35
C ASP A 107 3.85 9.27 15.31
N ILE A 108 3.61 7.98 15.02
CA ILE A 108 2.67 7.18 15.80
C ILE A 108 3.34 5.85 16.19
N ASN A 109 2.73 5.18 17.16
CA ASN A 109 3.36 4.04 17.84
C ASN A 109 3.18 2.69 17.12
N THR A 110 3.04 2.69 15.80
CA THR A 110 3.03 1.43 15.06
C THR A 110 4.44 1.05 14.63
N PRO A 111 4.75 -0.24 14.53
CA PRO A 111 6.08 -0.66 14.08
C PRO A 111 6.32 -0.42 12.59
N TYR A 112 5.31 -0.01 11.85
CA TYR A 112 5.39 0.33 10.43
C TYR A 112 5.04 1.80 10.24
N ARG A 113 5.41 2.35 9.09
CA ARG A 113 5.23 3.77 8.78
C ARG A 113 3.84 4.02 8.23
N GLN A 114 3.31 5.20 8.51
CA GLN A 114 2.01 5.64 7.98
C GLN A 114 2.14 7.06 7.47
N VAL A 115 1.44 7.35 6.38
CA VAL A 115 1.45 8.67 5.75
C VAL A 115 0.03 9.11 5.44
N ARG A 116 -0.14 10.43 5.28
CA ARG A 116 -1.36 11.01 4.72
C ARG A 116 -1.19 11.06 3.21
N PRO A 117 -1.94 10.25 2.46
CA PRO A 117 -1.80 10.25 1.01
C PRO A 117 -2.55 11.42 0.38
N ASP A 118 -1.99 11.95 -0.71
CA ASP A 118 -2.70 12.91 -1.56
C ASP A 118 -2.99 12.23 -2.89
N TYR A 119 -4.26 12.03 -3.17
CA TYR A 119 -4.69 11.35 -4.38
C TYR A 119 -5.03 12.32 -5.51
N GLY A 120 -4.95 13.63 -5.29
CA GLY A 120 -5.51 14.63 -6.18
C GLY A 120 -5.06 14.52 -7.64
N ARG A 121 -3.75 14.30 -7.86
CA ARG A 121 -3.21 14.16 -9.21
C ARG A 121 -3.69 12.89 -9.91
N PHE A 122 -4.17 11.93 -9.16
CA PHE A 122 -4.48 10.59 -9.65
C PHE A 122 -5.93 10.21 -9.39
N ALA A 123 -6.79 11.19 -9.21
CA ALA A 123 -8.17 10.96 -8.79
C ALA A 123 -8.96 10.09 -9.77
N SER A 124 -8.56 10.04 -11.03
CA SER A 124 -9.23 9.19 -12.01
C SER A 124 -8.73 7.75 -12.04
N ASP A 125 -7.63 7.43 -11.33
CA ASP A 125 -7.08 6.08 -11.37
C ASP A 125 -8.09 4.99 -11.00
N PRO A 126 -8.90 5.14 -9.93
CA PRO A 126 -9.85 4.08 -9.56
C PRO A 126 -10.92 3.82 -10.61
N ASP A 127 -11.21 4.80 -11.45
CA ASP A 127 -12.25 4.73 -12.49
C ASP A 127 -11.66 4.38 -13.86
N ASP A 128 -10.37 4.12 -13.96
CA ASP A 128 -9.72 3.86 -15.24
C ASP A 128 -9.95 2.41 -15.64
N GLU A 129 -10.92 2.19 -16.53
CA GLU A 129 -11.27 0.87 -17.00
C GLU A 129 -10.12 0.17 -17.71
N ARG A 130 -9.27 0.91 -18.40
CA ARG A 130 -8.13 0.32 -19.09
C ARG A 130 -7.13 -0.24 -18.12
N ALA A 131 -6.89 0.45 -17.01
CA ALA A 131 -6.02 -0.06 -15.96
C ALA A 131 -6.60 -1.33 -15.35
N GLN A 132 -7.92 -1.39 -15.17
CA GLN A 132 -8.58 -2.54 -14.57
C GLN A 132 -8.60 -3.77 -15.47
N LEU A 133 -8.48 -3.59 -16.77
CA LEU A 133 -8.52 -4.69 -17.72
C LEU A 133 -7.16 -5.36 -17.93
N GLN A 134 -6.13 -4.85 -17.34
CA GLN A 134 -4.77 -5.39 -17.54
C GLN A 134 -4.31 -6.34 -16.42
#